data_a859bab818f536e37c122ce23776a190
#
_entry.id   a859bab818f536e37c122ce23776a190
#
_cell.length_a   1.000
_cell.length_b   1.000
_cell.length_c   1.000
_cell.angle_alpha   90.00
_cell.angle_beta   90.00
_cell.angle_gamma   90.00
#
_symmetry.space_group_name_H-M   'P 1'
#
loop_
_entity.id
_entity.type
_entity.pdbx_description
1 polymer ?
#
loop_
_entity_poly.entity_id
_entity_poly.type
_entity_poly.pdbx_seq_one_letter_code
_entity_poly.pdbx_strand_id
1 'polypeptide(L)'
;MSVMEAIYRADGATVQTSAFAGGPWDPGLQHGAAPSSLICWAVERLPAPAPMRVARLTVDLMRPVPVAPLTVETEVLREGRKIQLVAVRLLADGKEVVRATALRIRKAPEPLPVERPFPPLDLPPPEDGGDAMGGAMSQTPFLSGLEMRNVKGAFNVPGPASIWYRASRPIVEGEPISALMRAAITADFCNGTSAFLSFKHWTFINADLTLSLAREPVGEWILLDAETWGGPDSIGIAAARLADRDGYFGRAVQSVLFEKRS
;
A
#
# COMPACT_ATOMS: atom_id res chain seq x y z
N MET A 1 -14.59 4.38 27.16
CA MET A 1 -13.89 3.56 26.17
C MET A 1 -12.73 4.39 25.62
N SER A 2 -11.48 3.91 25.67
CA SER A 2 -10.35 4.60 25.03
C SER A 2 -10.59 4.67 23.54
N VAL A 3 -10.35 5.83 22.93
CA VAL A 3 -10.45 6.01 21.47
C VAL A 3 -9.32 5.19 20.85
N MET A 4 -9.63 4.32 19.89
CA MET A 4 -8.64 3.53 19.17
C MET A 4 -7.84 4.46 18.25
N GLU A 5 -6.54 4.62 18.51
CA GLU A 5 -5.65 5.47 17.70
C GLU A 5 -5.09 4.77 16.45
N ALA A 6 -5.06 3.43 16.46
CA ALA A 6 -4.65 2.61 15.33
C ALA A 6 -5.76 2.45 14.29
N ILE A 7 -5.41 1.99 13.10
CA ILE A 7 -6.38 1.64 12.04
C ILE A 7 -7.19 0.42 12.48
N TYR A 8 -6.53 -0.60 13.04
CA TYR A 8 -7.16 -1.86 13.45
C TYR A 8 -6.80 -2.23 14.89
N ARG A 9 -7.73 -2.92 15.55
CA ARG A 9 -7.48 -3.67 16.79
C ARG A 9 -7.76 -5.14 16.54
N ALA A 10 -6.73 -5.99 16.67
CA ALA A 10 -6.85 -7.43 16.47
C ALA A 10 -7.44 -8.13 17.72
N ASP A 11 -8.36 -9.07 17.48
CA ASP A 11 -8.91 -9.98 18.47
C ASP A 11 -9.05 -11.37 17.80
N GLY A 12 -8.04 -12.20 17.92
CA GLY A 12 -7.93 -13.47 17.21
C GLY A 12 -7.91 -13.28 15.68
N ALA A 13 -8.85 -13.93 14.99
CA ALA A 13 -9.01 -13.80 13.53
C ALA A 13 -9.87 -12.59 13.13
N THR A 14 -10.48 -11.90 14.08
CA THR A 14 -11.30 -10.71 13.83
C THR A 14 -10.49 -9.45 14.13
N VAL A 15 -10.65 -8.43 13.32
CA VAL A 15 -10.09 -7.10 13.57
C VAL A 15 -11.21 -6.06 13.60
N GLN A 16 -11.21 -5.22 14.62
CA GLN A 16 -12.06 -4.04 14.70
C GLN A 16 -11.42 -2.92 13.88
N THR A 17 -12.19 -2.27 13.02
CA THR A 17 -11.72 -1.19 12.17
C THR A 17 -12.10 0.15 12.77
N SER A 18 -11.16 1.09 12.88
CA SER A 18 -11.43 2.47 13.32
C SER A 18 -11.89 3.35 12.16
N ALA A 19 -12.49 4.49 12.47
CA ALA A 19 -12.84 5.52 11.49
C ALA A 19 -11.61 6.04 10.71
N PHE A 20 -10.40 5.89 11.26
CA PHE A 20 -9.16 6.28 10.58
C PHE A 20 -8.82 5.43 9.35
N ALA A 21 -9.51 4.32 9.12
CA ALA A 21 -9.39 3.56 7.87
C ALA A 21 -10.05 4.26 6.67
N GLY A 22 -10.94 5.23 6.91
CA GLY A 22 -11.79 5.85 5.89
C GLY A 22 -11.05 6.49 4.72
N GLY A 23 -11.53 6.23 3.51
CA GLY A 23 -10.97 6.71 2.25
C GLY A 23 -11.54 8.05 1.77
N PRO A 24 -11.07 8.55 0.61
CA PRO A 24 -11.46 9.85 0.08
C PRO A 24 -12.81 9.85 -0.65
N TRP A 25 -13.30 8.68 -1.05
CA TRP A 25 -14.51 8.56 -1.86
C TRP A 25 -15.78 8.49 -1.00
N ASP A 26 -15.71 7.73 0.08
CA ASP A 26 -16.77 7.54 1.06
C ASP A 26 -16.11 7.26 2.43
N PRO A 27 -16.41 8.03 3.48
CA PRO A 27 -15.84 7.84 4.82
C PRO A 27 -16.26 6.51 5.48
N GLY A 28 -17.34 5.89 5.01
CA GLY A 28 -17.77 4.55 5.42
C GLY A 28 -17.02 3.41 4.74
N LEU A 29 -16.17 3.73 3.76
CA LEU A 29 -15.33 2.78 3.03
C LEU A 29 -13.86 3.03 3.32
N GLN A 30 -13.07 1.97 3.42
CA GLN A 30 -11.64 2.05 3.71
C GLN A 30 -10.86 2.55 2.49
N HIS A 31 -9.80 3.33 2.73
CA HIS A 31 -8.72 3.55 1.77
C HIS A 31 -8.02 2.21 1.50
N GLY A 32 -7.69 1.91 0.24
CA GLY A 32 -7.09 0.62 -0.15
C GLY A 32 -5.78 0.28 0.57
N ALA A 33 -5.03 1.29 1.00
CA ALA A 33 -3.82 1.11 1.79
C ALA A 33 -4.08 0.48 3.17
N ALA A 34 -5.26 0.69 3.77
CA ALA A 34 -5.60 0.10 5.06
C ALA A 34 -5.70 -1.44 4.96
N PRO A 35 -6.57 -2.04 4.11
CA PRO A 35 -6.63 -3.49 3.98
C PRO A 35 -5.31 -4.08 3.42
N SER A 36 -4.60 -3.39 2.52
CA SER A 36 -3.30 -3.85 2.00
C SER A 36 -2.25 -3.97 3.10
N SER A 37 -2.20 -3.02 4.04
CA SER A 37 -1.30 -3.09 5.20
C SER A 37 -1.72 -4.15 6.22
N LEU A 38 -3.02 -4.38 6.42
CA LEU A 38 -3.53 -5.47 7.27
C LEU A 38 -3.13 -6.85 6.72
N ILE A 39 -3.18 -7.02 5.39
CA ILE A 39 -2.71 -8.24 4.72
C ILE A 39 -1.22 -8.45 4.98
N CYS A 40 -0.40 -7.39 4.90
CA CYS A 40 1.03 -7.48 5.23
C CYS A 40 1.24 -7.98 6.66
N TRP A 41 0.53 -7.40 7.63
CA TRP A 41 0.55 -7.83 9.02
C TRP A 41 0.20 -9.31 9.18
N ALA A 42 -0.85 -9.78 8.51
CA ALA A 42 -1.27 -11.18 8.57
C ALA A 42 -0.21 -12.13 7.98
N VAL A 43 0.38 -11.76 6.82
CA VAL A 43 1.43 -12.55 6.16
C VAL A 43 2.68 -12.65 7.02
N GLU A 44 3.14 -11.55 7.63
CA GLU A 44 4.36 -11.51 8.42
C GLU A 44 4.27 -12.36 9.70
N ARG A 45 3.08 -12.64 10.20
CA ARG A 45 2.83 -13.48 11.40
C ARG A 45 2.78 -14.98 11.10
N LEU A 46 2.68 -15.36 9.83
CA LEU A 46 2.64 -16.77 9.46
C LEU A 46 4.03 -17.41 9.57
N PRO A 47 4.11 -18.66 10.06
CA PRO A 47 5.37 -19.38 10.10
C PRO A 47 5.95 -19.55 8.70
N ALA A 48 7.26 -19.68 8.65
CA ALA A 48 8.00 -19.97 7.43
C ALA A 48 9.04 -21.05 7.70
N PRO A 49 9.30 -21.96 6.72
CA PRO A 49 10.22 -23.07 6.88
C PRO A 49 11.70 -22.62 6.96
N ALA A 50 11.98 -21.37 6.67
CA ALA A 50 13.30 -20.74 6.70
C ALA A 50 13.13 -19.22 6.82
N PRO A 51 14.20 -18.43 7.08
CA PRO A 51 14.13 -16.98 6.96
C PRO A 51 13.71 -16.57 5.53
N MET A 52 12.50 -16.03 5.40
CA MET A 52 11.90 -15.60 4.13
C MET A 52 11.51 -14.13 4.19
N ARG A 53 11.34 -13.50 3.03
CA ARG A 53 10.73 -12.19 2.87
C ARG A 53 9.70 -12.21 1.75
N VAL A 54 8.76 -11.30 1.80
CA VAL A 54 7.81 -11.10 0.71
C VAL A 54 8.55 -10.49 -0.47
N ALA A 55 8.50 -11.16 -1.61
CA ALA A 55 9.06 -10.70 -2.88
C ALA A 55 7.96 -10.13 -3.81
N ARG A 56 6.70 -10.62 -3.64
CA ARG A 56 5.53 -10.08 -4.34
C ARG A 56 4.31 -10.16 -3.43
N LEU A 57 3.53 -9.10 -3.44
CA LEU A 57 2.17 -9.04 -2.90
C LEU A 57 1.23 -8.68 -4.05
N THR A 58 0.17 -9.45 -4.25
CA THR A 58 -0.93 -9.13 -5.15
C THR A 58 -2.20 -9.06 -4.33
N VAL A 59 -2.93 -7.95 -4.45
CA VAL A 59 -4.17 -7.67 -3.71
C VAL A 59 -5.27 -7.38 -4.72
N ASP A 60 -6.36 -8.14 -4.69
CA ASP A 60 -7.57 -7.90 -5.46
C ASP A 60 -8.62 -7.28 -4.53
N LEU A 61 -9.10 -6.10 -4.85
CA LEU A 61 -10.19 -5.42 -4.16
C LEU A 61 -11.53 -5.91 -4.73
N MET A 62 -12.01 -7.05 -4.20
CA MET A 62 -13.18 -7.76 -4.71
C MET A 62 -14.47 -6.96 -4.56
N ARG A 63 -14.53 -6.07 -3.57
CA ARG A 63 -15.65 -5.18 -3.24
C ARG A 63 -15.14 -3.96 -2.48
N PRO A 64 -15.91 -2.85 -2.41
CA PRO A 64 -15.63 -1.77 -1.47
C PRO A 64 -15.50 -2.33 -0.05
N VAL A 65 -14.41 -2.02 0.63
CA VAL A 65 -14.11 -2.52 1.97
C VAL A 65 -14.77 -1.59 3.00
N PRO A 66 -15.74 -2.05 3.80
CA PRO A 66 -16.43 -1.16 4.76
C PRO A 66 -15.53 -0.84 5.96
N VAL A 67 -15.77 0.31 6.58
CA VAL A 67 -15.25 0.66 7.92
C VAL A 67 -16.09 -0.09 8.95
N ALA A 68 -15.83 -1.40 9.06
CA ALA A 68 -16.56 -2.35 9.91
C ALA A 68 -15.59 -3.45 10.36
N PRO A 69 -15.97 -4.32 11.31
CA PRO A 69 -15.16 -5.49 11.68
C PRO A 69 -14.88 -6.39 10.47
N LEU A 70 -13.64 -6.88 10.37
CA LEU A 70 -13.21 -7.80 9.34
C LEU A 70 -12.75 -9.12 9.97
N THR A 71 -12.99 -10.23 9.28
CA THR A 71 -12.34 -11.51 9.57
C THR A 71 -11.13 -11.67 8.65
N VAL A 72 -9.99 -12.04 9.20
CA VAL A 72 -8.75 -12.30 8.49
C VAL A 72 -8.56 -13.81 8.40
N GLU A 73 -8.54 -14.34 7.19
CA GLU A 73 -8.26 -15.75 6.93
C GLU A 73 -6.96 -15.89 6.15
N THR A 74 -6.14 -16.85 6.56
CA THR A 74 -4.84 -17.10 5.93
C THR A 74 -4.69 -18.57 5.58
N GLU A 75 -4.03 -18.85 4.44
CA GLU A 75 -3.77 -20.20 3.97
C GLU A 75 -2.39 -20.28 3.32
N VAL A 76 -1.62 -21.31 3.65
CA VAL A 76 -0.38 -21.62 2.94
C VAL A 76 -0.70 -22.49 1.73
N LEU A 77 -0.76 -21.87 0.54
CA LEU A 77 -1.09 -22.56 -0.72
C LEU A 77 0.05 -23.47 -1.19
N ARG A 78 1.29 -23.08 -0.90
CA ARG A 78 2.49 -23.84 -1.25
C ARG A 78 3.57 -23.59 -0.21
N GLU A 79 4.12 -24.65 0.32
CA GLU A 79 5.32 -24.61 1.16
C GLU A 79 6.47 -25.36 0.51
N GLY A 80 7.61 -24.67 0.40
CA GLY A 80 8.84 -25.24 -0.13
C GLY A 80 10.06 -24.56 0.49
N ARG A 81 11.19 -25.23 0.47
CA ARG A 81 12.44 -24.75 1.10
C ARG A 81 12.93 -23.38 0.60
N LYS A 82 12.57 -22.98 -0.63
CA LYS A 82 13.02 -21.72 -1.24
C LYS A 82 11.88 -20.72 -1.45
N ILE A 83 10.66 -21.21 -1.60
CA ILE A 83 9.49 -20.41 -1.97
C ILE A 83 8.30 -20.90 -1.16
N GLN A 84 7.57 -19.95 -0.57
CA GLN A 84 6.27 -20.18 0.04
C GLN A 84 5.27 -19.23 -0.61
N LEU A 85 4.07 -19.73 -0.95
CA LEU A 85 2.95 -18.92 -1.43
C LEU A 85 1.85 -18.96 -0.38
N VAL A 86 1.40 -17.79 0.03
CA VAL A 86 0.35 -17.59 1.05
C VAL A 86 -0.83 -16.88 0.42
N ALA A 87 -2.04 -17.31 0.72
CA ALA A 87 -3.27 -16.58 0.47
C ALA A 87 -3.75 -15.90 1.76
N VAL A 88 -4.33 -14.71 1.61
CA VAL A 88 -5.04 -13.98 2.66
C VAL A 88 -6.37 -13.51 2.11
N ARG A 89 -7.43 -13.70 2.88
CA ARG A 89 -8.78 -13.19 2.56
C ARG A 89 -9.25 -12.29 3.70
N LEU A 90 -9.85 -11.16 3.37
CA LEU A 90 -10.55 -10.32 4.31
C LEU A 90 -12.05 -10.43 4.04
N LEU A 91 -12.82 -10.73 5.08
CA LEU A 91 -14.27 -10.87 4.98
C LEU A 91 -14.94 -9.80 5.85
N ALA A 92 -15.94 -9.15 5.30
CA ALA A 92 -16.87 -8.28 6.02
C ALA A 92 -18.24 -8.94 6.04
N ASP A 93 -18.80 -9.19 7.22
CA ASP A 93 -20.09 -9.89 7.40
C ASP A 93 -20.15 -11.20 6.57
N GLY A 94 -19.09 -12.02 6.67
CA GLY A 94 -18.94 -13.30 5.95
C GLY A 94 -18.76 -13.19 4.44
N LYS A 95 -18.73 -11.98 3.86
CA LYS A 95 -18.50 -11.75 2.42
C LYS A 95 -17.04 -11.38 2.18
N GLU A 96 -16.40 -12.05 1.25
CA GLU A 96 -15.04 -11.72 0.84
C GLU A 96 -15.01 -10.34 0.16
N VAL A 97 -14.24 -9.42 0.75
CA VAL A 97 -14.07 -8.05 0.26
C VAL A 97 -12.68 -7.80 -0.33
N VAL A 98 -11.67 -8.56 0.15
CA VAL A 98 -10.31 -8.51 -0.39
C VAL A 98 -9.74 -9.92 -0.47
N ARG A 99 -9.03 -10.22 -1.55
CA ARG A 99 -8.22 -11.42 -1.73
C ARG A 99 -6.79 -11.02 -2.04
N ALA A 100 -5.83 -11.71 -1.42
CA ALA A 100 -4.43 -11.45 -1.68
C ALA A 100 -3.60 -12.72 -1.76
N THR A 101 -2.50 -12.65 -2.50
CA THR A 101 -1.44 -13.65 -2.48
C THR A 101 -0.10 -12.99 -2.20
N ALA A 102 0.67 -13.58 -1.28
CA ALA A 102 2.03 -13.17 -0.97
C ALA A 102 3.01 -14.27 -1.35
N LEU A 103 3.94 -13.95 -2.25
CA LEU A 103 5.07 -14.81 -2.59
C LEU A 103 6.23 -14.50 -1.66
N ARG A 104 6.60 -15.44 -0.80
CA ARG A 104 7.75 -15.37 0.11
C ARG A 104 8.93 -16.15 -0.48
N ILE A 105 10.10 -15.53 -0.51
CA ILE A 105 11.34 -16.15 -1.01
C ILE A 105 12.36 -16.21 0.13
N ARG A 106 13.06 -17.32 0.23
CA ARG A 106 14.12 -17.55 1.22
C ARG A 106 15.25 -16.53 1.05
N LYS A 107 15.64 -15.89 2.15
CA LYS A 107 16.84 -15.05 2.21
C LYS A 107 18.06 -15.96 1.98
N ALA A 108 18.93 -15.59 1.03
CA ALA A 108 20.18 -16.31 0.83
C ALA A 108 21.13 -16.04 2.01
N PRO A 109 21.93 -17.02 2.42
CA PRO A 109 22.93 -16.83 3.47
C PRO A 109 24.07 -15.89 3.03
N GLU A 110 24.34 -15.85 1.73
CA GLU A 110 25.40 -15.03 1.15
C GLU A 110 24.82 -13.88 0.32
N PRO A 111 25.40 -12.68 0.40
CA PRO A 111 24.98 -11.55 -0.43
C PRO A 111 25.31 -11.81 -1.91
N LEU A 112 24.63 -11.08 -2.80
CA LEU A 112 24.99 -11.10 -4.22
C LEU A 112 26.41 -10.52 -4.41
N PRO A 113 27.21 -11.05 -5.36
CA PRO A 113 28.57 -10.60 -5.62
C PRO A 113 28.61 -9.28 -6.41
N VAL A 114 27.77 -8.32 -6.02
CA VAL A 114 27.66 -6.98 -6.61
C VAL A 114 27.47 -5.98 -5.48
N GLU A 115 28.21 -4.87 -5.52
CA GLU A 115 28.19 -3.87 -4.48
C GLU A 115 26.82 -3.16 -4.41
N ARG A 116 26.23 -2.84 -5.55
CA ARG A 116 24.94 -2.16 -5.64
C ARG A 116 24.03 -2.81 -6.69
N PRO A 117 23.24 -3.82 -6.31
CA PRO A 117 22.40 -4.58 -7.25
C PRO A 117 21.07 -3.89 -7.63
N PHE A 118 20.88 -2.62 -7.26
CA PHE A 118 19.67 -1.84 -7.55
C PHE A 118 20.03 -0.40 -7.95
N PRO A 119 19.18 0.29 -8.75
CA PRO A 119 19.45 1.65 -9.19
C PRO A 119 19.54 2.62 -7.99
N PRO A 120 20.50 3.58 -8.01
CA PRO A 120 20.56 4.63 -7.00
C PRO A 120 19.33 5.53 -7.09
N LEU A 121 19.04 6.24 -6.00
CA LEU A 121 18.05 7.29 -6.00
C LEU A 121 18.59 8.51 -6.78
N ASP A 122 17.80 9.00 -7.71
CA ASP A 122 18.09 10.15 -8.59
C ASP A 122 17.16 11.35 -8.31
N LEU A 123 16.43 11.31 -7.20
CA LEU A 123 15.49 12.35 -6.77
C LEU A 123 15.87 12.90 -5.39
N PRO A 124 15.48 14.15 -5.06
CA PRO A 124 15.77 14.78 -3.77
C PRO A 124 15.25 13.97 -2.57
N PRO A 125 15.90 14.05 -1.41
CA PRO A 125 15.44 13.43 -0.17
C PRO A 125 14.18 14.15 0.36
N PRO A 126 13.44 13.56 1.32
CA PRO A 126 12.18 14.13 1.80
C PRO A 126 12.32 15.50 2.49
N GLU A 127 13.50 15.83 3.04
CA GLU A 127 13.79 17.14 3.65
C GLU A 127 13.73 18.30 2.66
N ASP A 128 14.11 18.03 1.41
CA ASP A 128 14.13 19.03 0.34
C ASP A 128 12.77 19.12 -0.38
N GLY A 129 11.81 18.26 0.01
CA GLY A 129 10.47 18.22 -0.56
C GLY A 129 9.51 19.23 0.07
N GLY A 130 8.61 19.78 -0.78
CA GLY A 130 7.48 20.59 -0.31
C GLY A 130 6.41 19.76 0.36
N ASP A 131 5.61 20.36 1.26
CA ASP A 131 4.44 19.70 1.84
C ASP A 131 3.43 19.36 0.75
N ALA A 132 3.02 18.09 0.69
CA ALA A 132 2.05 17.60 -0.28
C ALA A 132 0.62 17.54 0.28
N MET A 133 0.46 17.66 1.60
CA MET A 133 -0.84 17.61 2.27
C MET A 133 -1.51 18.97 2.23
N GLY A 134 -2.49 19.14 1.34
CA GLY A 134 -3.26 20.38 1.25
C GLY A 134 -4.72 20.17 0.85
N GLY A 135 -5.58 21.15 1.18
CA GLY A 135 -6.99 21.17 0.78
C GLY A 135 -7.85 20.05 1.39
N ALA A 136 -8.87 19.62 0.65
CA ALA A 136 -9.83 18.60 1.10
C ALA A 136 -9.22 17.23 1.38
N MET A 137 -8.08 16.91 0.78
CA MET A 137 -7.41 15.63 0.98
C MET A 137 -6.86 15.46 2.40
N SER A 138 -6.45 16.56 3.06
CA SER A 138 -5.98 16.50 4.45
C SER A 138 -7.09 16.08 5.44
N GLN A 139 -8.35 16.14 5.04
CA GLN A 139 -9.51 15.73 5.84
C GLN A 139 -9.85 14.24 5.66
N THR A 140 -9.21 13.54 4.72
CA THR A 140 -9.42 12.10 4.55
C THR A 140 -8.88 11.35 5.78
N PRO A 141 -9.70 10.54 6.48
CA PRO A 141 -9.31 9.94 7.76
C PRO A 141 -8.00 9.15 7.68
N PHE A 142 -7.82 8.33 6.64
CA PHE A 142 -6.59 7.53 6.47
C PHE A 142 -5.35 8.43 6.28
N LEU A 143 -5.47 9.49 5.47
CA LEU A 143 -4.36 10.39 5.17
C LEU A 143 -3.91 11.19 6.40
N SER A 144 -4.76 11.38 7.42
CA SER A 144 -4.38 12.05 8.67
C SER A 144 -3.26 11.32 9.46
N GLY A 145 -2.96 10.08 9.09
CA GLY A 145 -1.85 9.28 9.62
C GLY A 145 -0.61 9.26 8.73
N LEU A 146 -0.54 10.12 7.70
CA LEU A 146 0.57 10.16 6.75
C LEU A 146 1.24 11.54 6.73
N GLU A 147 2.52 11.54 6.47
CA GLU A 147 3.26 12.72 6.03
C GLU A 147 3.66 12.53 4.58
N MET A 148 3.58 13.60 3.79
CA MET A 148 3.84 13.56 2.36
C MET A 148 4.74 14.74 1.97
N ARG A 149 5.73 14.50 1.10
CA ARG A 149 6.65 15.52 0.58
C ARG A 149 6.79 15.40 -0.94
N ASN A 150 6.39 16.45 -1.67
CA ASN A 150 6.57 16.51 -3.12
C ASN A 150 8.02 16.81 -3.48
N VAL A 151 8.62 16.01 -4.37
CA VAL A 151 9.96 16.27 -4.92
C VAL A 151 9.97 16.43 -6.43
N LYS A 152 8.92 15.93 -7.11
CA LYS A 152 8.69 16.15 -8.55
C LYS A 152 7.18 16.09 -8.80
N GLY A 153 6.64 17.02 -9.58
CA GLY A 153 5.18 17.16 -9.68
C GLY A 153 4.56 17.52 -8.33
N ALA A 154 3.26 17.33 -8.17
CA ALA A 154 2.60 17.53 -6.89
C ALA A 154 1.31 16.70 -6.80
N PHE A 155 0.94 16.29 -5.59
CA PHE A 155 -0.37 15.73 -5.32
C PHE A 155 -1.46 16.75 -5.70
N ASN A 156 -2.52 16.36 -6.35
CA ASN A 156 -3.57 17.24 -6.91
C ASN A 156 -3.18 18.06 -8.16
N VAL A 157 -1.99 17.90 -8.71
CA VAL A 157 -1.61 18.44 -10.02
C VAL A 157 -1.61 17.29 -11.03
N PRO A 158 -2.41 17.37 -12.12
CA PRO A 158 -2.48 16.29 -13.10
C PRO A 158 -1.13 15.93 -13.71
N GLY A 159 -0.79 14.65 -13.75
CA GLY A 159 0.39 14.10 -14.40
C GLY A 159 1.29 13.28 -13.48
N PRO A 160 2.43 12.79 -14.00
CA PRO A 160 3.39 12.03 -13.23
C PRO A 160 3.95 12.83 -12.05
N ALA A 161 4.12 12.18 -10.91
CA ALA A 161 4.67 12.81 -9.72
C ALA A 161 5.54 11.84 -8.90
N SER A 162 6.48 12.41 -8.16
CA SER A 162 7.32 11.69 -7.22
C SER A 162 7.15 12.31 -5.84
N ILE A 163 6.63 11.51 -4.91
CA ILE A 163 6.22 11.95 -3.58
C ILE A 163 6.77 10.97 -2.54
N TRP A 164 7.36 11.52 -1.47
CA TRP A 164 7.73 10.77 -0.29
C TRP A 164 6.55 10.61 0.65
N TYR A 165 6.37 9.41 1.18
CA TYR A 165 5.34 9.05 2.15
C TYR A 165 5.97 8.51 3.42
N ARG A 166 5.45 8.94 4.57
CA ARG A 166 5.76 8.38 5.89
C ARG A 166 4.47 8.09 6.63
N ALA A 167 4.22 6.82 6.94
CA ALA A 167 3.11 6.42 7.79
C ALA A 167 3.51 6.57 9.27
N SER A 168 2.74 7.33 10.02
CA SER A 168 2.95 7.60 11.45
C SER A 168 1.89 6.95 12.35
N ARG A 169 0.66 6.74 11.84
CA ARG A 169 -0.41 6.08 12.58
C ARG A 169 -0.21 4.57 12.59
N PRO A 170 -0.23 3.90 13.78
CA PRO A 170 -0.16 2.45 13.86
C PRO A 170 -1.25 1.77 13.02
N ILE A 171 -0.88 0.72 12.28
CA ILE A 171 -1.84 -0.06 11.49
C ILE A 171 -2.62 -0.99 12.41
N VAL A 172 -1.93 -1.77 13.22
CA VAL A 172 -2.56 -2.63 14.24
C VAL A 172 -2.13 -2.14 15.61
N GLU A 173 -3.08 -2.03 16.53
CA GLU A 173 -2.86 -1.53 17.88
C GLU A 173 -1.77 -2.36 18.61
N GLY A 174 -0.78 -1.64 19.18
CA GLY A 174 0.34 -2.27 19.88
C GLY A 174 1.43 -2.87 18.99
N GLU A 175 1.30 -2.79 17.67
CA GLU A 175 2.27 -3.34 16.73
C GLU A 175 3.02 -2.22 15.97
N PRO A 176 4.33 -2.35 15.73
CA PRO A 176 5.07 -1.41 14.91
C PRO A 176 4.66 -1.51 13.44
N ILE A 177 4.77 -0.42 12.70
CA ILE A 177 4.57 -0.44 11.25
C ILE A 177 5.81 -1.08 10.61
N SER A 178 5.65 -2.25 10.01
CA SER A 178 6.76 -2.98 9.37
C SER A 178 7.21 -2.32 8.06
N ALA A 179 8.38 -2.70 7.58
CA ALA A 179 8.91 -2.28 6.29
C ALA A 179 7.96 -2.67 5.13
N LEU A 180 7.38 -3.88 5.18
CA LEU A 180 6.42 -4.35 4.19
C LEU A 180 5.12 -3.55 4.22
N MET A 181 4.59 -3.24 5.43
CA MET A 181 3.40 -2.39 5.57
C MET A 181 3.64 -1.00 4.98
N ARG A 182 4.79 -0.36 5.26
CA ARG A 182 5.15 0.96 4.70
C ARG A 182 5.19 0.92 3.17
N ALA A 183 5.78 -0.12 2.59
CA ALA A 183 5.82 -0.30 1.14
C ALA A 183 4.41 -0.48 0.54
N ALA A 184 3.56 -1.30 1.15
CA ALA A 184 2.20 -1.55 0.68
C ALA A 184 1.29 -0.30 0.81
N ILE A 185 1.40 0.43 1.94
CA ILE A 185 0.70 1.71 2.14
C ILE A 185 1.07 2.67 1.01
N THR A 186 2.37 2.90 0.79
CA THR A 186 2.85 3.83 -0.23
C THR A 186 2.45 3.39 -1.64
N ALA A 187 2.55 2.09 -1.95
CA ALA A 187 2.20 1.54 -3.25
C ALA A 187 0.72 1.75 -3.63
N ASP A 188 -0.19 1.77 -2.66
CA ASP A 188 -1.60 1.99 -2.93
C ASP A 188 -1.92 3.42 -3.42
N PHE A 189 -0.99 4.36 -3.25
CA PHE A 189 -1.14 5.73 -3.73
C PHE A 189 -0.75 5.93 -5.20
N CYS A 190 -0.40 4.89 -6.00
CA CYS A 190 0.04 5.05 -7.39
C CYS A 190 -0.91 5.93 -8.21
N ASN A 191 -2.18 5.57 -8.29
CA ASN A 191 -3.18 6.30 -9.06
C ASN A 191 -3.47 7.70 -8.50
N GLY A 192 -3.47 7.88 -7.18
CA GLY A 192 -3.70 9.16 -6.54
C GLY A 192 -2.52 10.13 -6.71
N THR A 193 -1.28 9.62 -6.66
CA THR A 193 -0.06 10.40 -6.83
C THR A 193 0.08 10.96 -8.24
N SER A 194 -0.27 10.16 -9.26
CA SER A 194 -0.06 10.48 -10.66
C SER A 194 -1.36 10.66 -11.45
N ALA A 195 -2.44 11.03 -10.75
CA ALA A 195 -3.74 11.26 -11.37
C ALA A 195 -3.64 12.34 -12.47
N PHE A 196 -4.19 12.06 -13.65
CA PHE A 196 -4.27 13.02 -14.75
C PHE A 196 -5.67 13.63 -14.93
N LEU A 197 -6.65 13.15 -14.15
CA LEU A 197 -8.02 13.65 -14.11
C LEU A 197 -8.29 14.40 -12.81
N SER A 198 -9.18 15.39 -12.87
CA SER A 198 -9.56 16.17 -11.69
C SER A 198 -10.43 15.36 -10.74
N PHE A 199 -10.03 15.25 -9.47
CA PHE A 199 -10.82 14.67 -8.38
C PHE A 199 -12.23 15.28 -8.20
N LYS A 200 -12.44 16.50 -8.70
CA LYS A 200 -13.76 17.16 -8.61
C LYS A 200 -14.78 16.55 -9.56
N HIS A 201 -14.34 15.99 -10.67
CA HIS A 201 -15.20 15.54 -11.76
C HIS A 201 -15.11 14.04 -12.05
N TRP A 202 -14.10 13.37 -11.52
CA TRP A 202 -13.82 11.97 -11.78
C TRP A 202 -13.51 11.21 -10.50
N THR A 203 -13.95 9.96 -10.45
CA THR A 203 -13.40 8.94 -9.58
C THR A 203 -12.39 8.11 -10.39
N PHE A 204 -11.36 7.65 -9.74
CA PHE A 204 -10.39 6.72 -10.30
C PHE A 204 -10.01 5.73 -9.19
N ILE A 205 -10.55 4.54 -9.33
CA ILE A 205 -10.50 3.50 -8.30
C ILE A 205 -9.62 2.37 -8.82
N ASN A 206 -8.62 1.98 -8.05
CA ASN A 206 -7.86 0.79 -8.33
C ASN A 206 -8.65 -0.47 -7.95
N ALA A 207 -8.70 -1.42 -8.88
CA ALA A 207 -9.33 -2.72 -8.66
C ALA A 207 -8.37 -3.71 -7.98
N ASP A 208 -7.07 -3.48 -8.13
CA ASP A 208 -6.00 -4.33 -7.60
C ASP A 208 -4.77 -3.52 -7.21
N LEU A 209 -3.82 -4.19 -6.59
CA LEU A 209 -2.46 -3.73 -6.38
C LEU A 209 -1.50 -4.91 -6.51
N THR A 210 -0.52 -4.81 -7.39
CA THR A 210 0.63 -5.72 -7.41
C THR A 210 1.88 -4.97 -6.99
N LEU A 211 2.53 -5.42 -5.91
CA LEU A 211 3.78 -4.88 -5.37
C LEU A 211 4.88 -5.95 -5.46
N SER A 212 5.97 -5.65 -6.16
CA SER A 212 7.15 -6.52 -6.26
C SER A 212 8.37 -5.85 -5.63
N LEU A 213 9.09 -6.58 -4.78
CA LEU A 213 10.18 -6.08 -3.94
C LEU A 213 11.48 -6.84 -4.22
N ALA A 214 12.53 -6.13 -4.65
CA ALA A 214 13.88 -6.67 -4.76
C ALA A 214 14.57 -6.76 -3.39
N ARG A 215 14.26 -5.86 -2.46
CA ARG A 215 14.68 -5.86 -1.05
C ARG A 215 13.60 -5.24 -0.17
N GLU A 216 13.70 -5.38 1.14
CA GLU A 216 12.89 -4.62 2.09
C GLU A 216 13.35 -3.15 2.11
N PRO A 217 12.44 -2.17 2.23
CA PRO A 217 12.82 -0.78 2.40
C PRO A 217 13.48 -0.52 3.75
N VAL A 218 14.33 0.49 3.79
CA VAL A 218 15.03 0.95 4.98
C VAL A 218 14.48 2.30 5.42
N GLY A 219 14.29 2.49 6.72
CA GLY A 219 13.75 3.71 7.30
C GLY A 219 12.24 3.83 7.19
N GLU A 220 11.74 5.04 7.42
CA GLU A 220 10.30 5.31 7.49
C GLU A 220 9.73 5.98 6.24
N TRP A 221 10.57 6.67 5.48
CA TRP A 221 10.20 7.36 4.27
C TRP A 221 10.32 6.47 3.04
N ILE A 222 9.24 6.37 2.29
CA ILE A 222 9.19 5.65 1.01
C ILE A 222 8.82 6.64 -0.09
N LEU A 223 9.65 6.72 -1.12
CA LEU A 223 9.37 7.47 -2.34
C LEU A 223 8.49 6.64 -3.27
N LEU A 224 7.45 7.26 -3.80
CA LEU A 224 6.63 6.76 -4.88
C LEU A 224 6.85 7.66 -6.11
N ASP A 225 7.49 7.11 -7.13
CA ASP A 225 7.72 7.77 -8.42
C ASP A 225 6.75 7.15 -9.42
N ALA A 226 5.61 7.83 -9.65
CA ALA A 226 4.41 7.25 -10.26
C ALA A 226 3.99 7.95 -11.56
N GLU A 227 3.41 7.15 -12.45
CA GLU A 227 2.72 7.60 -13.66
C GLU A 227 1.41 6.82 -13.87
N THR A 228 0.42 7.47 -14.48
CA THR A 228 -0.86 6.85 -14.80
C THR A 228 -1.21 7.06 -16.27
N TRP A 229 -1.63 5.99 -16.93
CA TRP A 229 -2.11 6.00 -18.31
C TRP A 229 -3.57 5.57 -18.35
N GLY A 230 -4.38 6.22 -19.20
CA GLY A 230 -5.78 5.88 -19.42
C GLY A 230 -6.06 5.52 -20.87
N GLY A 231 -6.87 4.49 -21.09
CA GLY A 231 -7.42 4.12 -22.37
C GLY A 231 -8.75 4.81 -22.66
N PRO A 232 -9.24 4.76 -23.93
CA PRO A 232 -10.48 5.43 -24.34
C PRO A 232 -11.76 4.80 -23.74
N ASP A 233 -11.66 3.59 -23.21
CA ASP A 233 -12.75 2.80 -22.60
C ASP A 233 -12.80 2.89 -21.07
N SER A 234 -12.17 3.93 -20.51
CA SER A 234 -12.15 4.20 -19.06
C SER A 234 -11.39 3.17 -18.22
N ILE A 235 -10.49 2.40 -18.84
CA ILE A 235 -9.55 1.51 -18.17
C ILE A 235 -8.18 2.16 -18.19
N GLY A 236 -7.43 2.05 -17.09
CA GLY A 236 -6.08 2.56 -17.00
C GLY A 236 -5.14 1.71 -16.18
N ILE A 237 -3.88 2.12 -16.22
CA ILE A 237 -2.78 1.54 -15.44
C ILE A 237 -2.11 2.68 -14.68
N ALA A 238 -1.99 2.53 -13.37
CA ALA A 238 -1.07 3.32 -12.56
C ALA A 238 0.13 2.46 -12.20
N ALA A 239 1.33 2.95 -12.44
CA ALA A 239 2.57 2.25 -12.16
C ALA A 239 3.56 3.14 -11.42
N ALA A 240 4.38 2.54 -10.55
CA ALA A 240 5.38 3.30 -9.81
C ALA A 240 6.66 2.50 -9.57
N ARG A 241 7.77 3.24 -9.45
CA ARG A 241 8.99 2.78 -8.80
C ARG A 241 8.94 3.21 -7.33
N LEU A 242 9.34 2.30 -6.43
CA LEU A 242 9.45 2.60 -5.01
C LEU A 242 10.91 2.69 -4.61
N ALA A 243 11.27 3.73 -3.85
CA ALA A 243 12.61 3.92 -3.32
C ALA A 243 12.58 4.30 -1.84
N ASP A 244 13.69 4.07 -1.17
CA ASP A 244 14.07 4.68 0.10
C ASP A 244 15.35 5.50 -0.11
N ARG A 245 15.99 5.95 0.97
CA ARG A 245 17.23 6.76 0.86
C ARG A 245 18.41 6.02 0.24
N ASP A 246 18.40 4.68 0.25
CA ASP A 246 19.47 3.86 -0.31
C ASP A 246 19.28 3.61 -1.82
N GLY A 247 18.08 3.89 -2.36
CA GLY A 247 17.77 3.72 -3.78
C GLY A 247 16.47 2.95 -4.04
N TYR A 248 16.22 2.63 -5.31
CA TYR A 248 15.01 1.92 -5.71
C TYR A 248 15.02 0.46 -5.21
N PHE A 249 13.91 0.01 -4.64
CA PHE A 249 13.78 -1.33 -4.08
C PHE A 249 12.59 -2.13 -4.62
N GLY A 250 11.63 -1.48 -5.29
CA GLY A 250 10.42 -2.16 -5.72
C GLY A 250 9.66 -1.45 -6.84
N ARG A 251 8.62 -2.13 -7.31
CA ARG A 251 7.67 -1.63 -8.29
C ARG A 251 6.26 -1.96 -7.87
N ALA A 252 5.32 -1.04 -8.15
CA ALA A 252 3.89 -1.25 -7.96
C ALA A 252 3.14 -1.02 -9.27
N VAL A 253 2.05 -1.75 -9.46
CA VAL A 253 1.12 -1.60 -10.59
C VAL A 253 -0.30 -1.77 -10.08
N GLN A 254 -1.22 -0.96 -10.59
CA GLN A 254 -2.66 -1.00 -10.31
C GLN A 254 -3.43 -0.94 -11.62
N SER A 255 -4.50 -1.71 -11.74
CA SER A 255 -5.54 -1.52 -12.76
C SER A 255 -6.54 -0.49 -12.24
N VAL A 256 -6.84 0.52 -13.05
CA VAL A 256 -7.65 1.67 -12.63
C VAL A 256 -8.92 1.78 -13.48
N LEU A 257 -10.06 1.95 -12.81
CA LEU A 257 -11.34 2.30 -13.41
C LEU A 257 -11.55 3.82 -13.27
N PHE A 258 -11.83 4.50 -14.39
CA PHE A 258 -12.18 5.91 -14.41
C PHE A 258 -13.68 6.08 -14.61
N GLU A 259 -14.35 6.80 -13.71
CA GLU A 259 -15.77 7.12 -13.83
C GLU A 259 -16.02 8.62 -13.60
N LYS A 260 -16.89 9.19 -14.44
CA LYS A 260 -17.33 10.59 -14.23
C LYS A 260 -18.26 10.63 -13.02
N ARG A 261 -18.04 11.59 -12.12
CA ARG A 261 -18.94 11.83 -11.00
C ARG A 261 -20.28 12.39 -11.51
N SER A 262 -21.36 11.84 -10.98
CA SER A 262 -22.73 12.32 -11.22
C SER A 262 -22.99 13.66 -10.53
#